data_481738e23a12438458b0edd9c2b38ee1
#
_entry.id   481738e23a12438458b0edd9c2b38ee1
#
_cell.length_a   1.000
_cell.length_b   1.000
_cell.length_c   1.000
_cell.angle_alpha   90.00
_cell.angle_beta   90.00
_cell.angle_gamma   90.00
#
_symmetry.space_group_name_H-M   'P 1'
#
loop_
_entity.id
_entity.type
_entity.pdbx_description
1 polymer ?
#
loop_
_entity_poly.entity_id
_entity_poly.type
_entity_poly.pdbx_seq_one_letter_code
_entity_poly.pdbx_strand_id
1 'polypeptide(L)'
;RQKLGNGIFTVIGVGGFATPLTNYVADYLPLSIGLHSSNLLARAMADYQVNNLFITGSATYVYRSNVKIDRSAYYTTEMHYTDEVKMPDMATFNLRFGYRSYHLIAEAVFNNMTTLGGFDITRNNMPFPSNRMNATTAGVNVKYTPAFAPRLSIVGGGNYVLAGRNFGQALTIDGSLFYVLNLGGKQKKDTNNNQTK
;
A
#
# COMPACT_ATOMS: atom_id res chain seq x y z
N ARG A 1 10.54 -19.51 -1.35
CA ARG A 1 11.01 -19.51 0.05
C ARG A 1 12.27 -20.34 0.13
N GLN A 2 13.37 -19.77 0.56
CA GLN A 2 14.68 -20.43 0.58
C GLN A 2 15.37 -20.20 1.93
N LYS A 3 16.07 -21.22 2.45
CA LYS A 3 16.95 -21.05 3.62
C LYS A 3 18.24 -20.37 3.16
N LEU A 4 18.58 -19.24 3.76
CA LEU A 4 19.77 -18.48 3.45
C LEU A 4 20.53 -18.18 4.77
N GLY A 5 21.67 -18.86 4.97
CA GLY A 5 22.37 -18.81 6.25
C GLY A 5 21.49 -19.27 7.41
N ASN A 6 21.38 -18.46 8.46
CA ASN A 6 20.56 -18.72 9.65
C ASN A 6 19.08 -18.25 9.49
N GLY A 7 18.73 -17.68 8.34
CA GLY A 7 17.43 -17.11 8.11
C GLY A 7 16.67 -17.75 6.96
N ILE A 8 15.45 -17.24 6.77
CA ILE A 8 14.56 -17.62 5.66
C ILE A 8 14.40 -16.40 4.76
N PHE A 9 14.73 -16.57 3.49
CA PHE A 9 14.51 -15.58 2.45
C PHE A 9 13.28 -15.95 1.63
N THR A 10 12.40 -14.99 1.38
CA THR A 10 11.17 -15.17 0.62
C THR A 10 11.02 -14.06 -0.40
N VAL A 11 10.70 -14.43 -1.64
CA VAL A 11 10.34 -13.47 -2.69
C VAL A 11 8.87 -13.69 -3.03
N ILE A 12 8.13 -12.59 -3.23
CA ILE A 12 6.71 -12.59 -3.54
C ILE A 12 6.48 -11.59 -4.68
N GLY A 13 5.77 -12.04 -5.71
CA GLY A 13 5.25 -11.18 -6.77
C GLY A 13 3.74 -10.99 -6.60
N VAL A 14 3.24 -9.78 -6.82
CA VAL A 14 1.81 -9.45 -6.76
C VAL A 14 1.45 -8.66 -8.00
N GLY A 15 0.39 -9.06 -8.68
CA GLY A 15 -0.27 -8.30 -9.74
C GLY A 15 -1.66 -7.87 -9.29
N GLY A 16 -2.11 -6.70 -9.74
CA GLY A 16 -3.43 -6.19 -9.42
C GLY A 16 -3.98 -5.29 -10.52
N PHE A 17 -5.30 -5.25 -10.61
CA PHE A 17 -6.04 -4.37 -11.50
C PHE A 17 -7.14 -3.67 -10.72
N ALA A 18 -7.32 -2.38 -10.96
CA ALA A 18 -8.39 -1.58 -10.38
C ALA A 18 -9.01 -0.69 -11.47
N THR A 19 -10.33 -0.58 -11.46
CA THR A 19 -11.08 0.29 -12.38
C THR A 19 -12.19 1.02 -11.64
N PRO A 20 -12.52 2.26 -12.00
CA PRO A 20 -13.66 2.96 -11.42
C PRO A 20 -14.96 2.23 -11.80
N LEU A 21 -15.86 2.07 -10.82
CA LEU A 21 -17.16 1.39 -11.01
C LEU A 21 -18.30 2.37 -11.27
N THR A 22 -18.09 3.66 -11.00
CA THR A 22 -19.09 4.71 -11.19
C THR A 22 -18.54 5.81 -12.07
N ASN A 23 -19.42 6.47 -12.80
CA ASN A 23 -19.05 7.61 -13.63
C ASN A 23 -19.04 8.89 -12.76
N TYR A 24 -17.85 9.37 -12.45
CA TYR A 24 -17.62 10.64 -11.74
C TYR A 24 -16.53 11.46 -12.45
N VAL A 25 -16.55 12.76 -12.29
CA VAL A 25 -15.58 13.65 -12.93
C VAL A 25 -14.40 13.90 -12.00
N ALA A 26 -13.21 13.50 -12.42
CA ALA A 26 -11.98 13.69 -11.64
C ALA A 26 -11.49 15.14 -11.64
N ASP A 27 -12.09 16.02 -12.43
CA ASP A 27 -11.72 17.40 -12.61
C ASP A 27 -11.97 18.26 -11.34
N TYR A 28 -12.88 17.84 -10.49
CA TYR A 28 -13.25 18.55 -9.27
C TYR A 28 -12.45 18.14 -8.04
N LEU A 29 -11.15 17.85 -8.19
CA LEU A 29 -10.28 17.63 -7.04
C LEU A 29 -10.21 18.88 -6.14
N PRO A 30 -10.24 18.73 -4.79
CA PRO A 30 -10.22 17.50 -4.02
C PRO A 30 -11.60 16.90 -3.71
N LEU A 31 -12.67 17.37 -4.33
CA LEU A 31 -14.05 16.93 -4.03
C LEU A 31 -14.40 15.60 -4.71
N SER A 32 -13.67 15.17 -5.74
CA SER A 32 -13.92 13.89 -6.40
C SER A 32 -13.50 12.70 -5.52
N ILE A 33 -14.23 11.59 -5.64
CA ILE A 33 -13.97 10.36 -4.88
C ILE A 33 -12.73 9.60 -5.35
N GLY A 34 -12.06 10.08 -6.39
CA GLY A 34 -10.85 9.47 -6.93
C GLY A 34 -10.41 10.12 -8.24
N LEU A 35 -9.42 9.51 -8.89
CA LEU A 35 -8.82 10.03 -10.12
C LEU A 35 -9.49 9.51 -11.41
N HIS A 36 -10.50 8.64 -11.32
CA HIS A 36 -11.22 8.03 -12.45
C HIS A 36 -10.32 7.29 -13.47
N SER A 37 -9.15 6.83 -13.02
CA SER A 37 -8.17 6.12 -13.82
C SER A 37 -8.23 4.63 -13.52
N SER A 38 -8.18 3.78 -14.56
CA SER A 38 -7.92 2.36 -14.40
C SER A 38 -6.43 2.14 -14.17
N ASN A 39 -6.10 1.25 -13.24
CA ASN A 39 -4.73 1.03 -12.81
C ASN A 39 -4.33 -0.43 -12.97
N LEU A 40 -3.13 -0.67 -13.49
CA LEU A 40 -2.48 -1.98 -13.47
C LEU A 40 -1.27 -1.89 -12.54
N LEU A 41 -1.21 -2.79 -11.57
CA LEU A 41 -0.20 -2.79 -10.53
C LEU A 41 0.68 -4.04 -10.64
N ALA A 42 1.99 -3.85 -10.55
CA ALA A 42 2.97 -4.91 -10.36
C ALA A 42 3.84 -4.60 -9.13
N ARG A 43 3.96 -5.56 -8.20
CA ARG A 43 4.77 -5.43 -6.98
C ARG A 43 5.71 -6.62 -6.84
N ALA A 44 6.96 -6.35 -6.55
CA ALA A 44 7.94 -7.32 -6.08
C ALA A 44 8.26 -7.06 -4.60
N MET A 45 8.33 -8.12 -3.81
CA MET A 45 8.67 -8.06 -2.38
C MET A 45 9.76 -9.07 -2.07
N ALA A 46 10.70 -8.69 -1.20
CA ALA A 46 11.71 -9.55 -0.63
C ALA A 46 11.64 -9.45 0.90
N ASP A 47 11.55 -10.59 1.58
CA ASP A 47 11.49 -10.71 3.04
C ASP A 47 12.61 -11.61 3.51
N TYR A 48 13.36 -11.16 4.50
CA TYR A 48 14.39 -11.95 5.15
C TYR A 48 14.17 -11.95 6.65
N GLN A 49 14.05 -13.13 7.23
CA GLN A 49 13.78 -13.32 8.66
C GLN A 49 14.81 -14.23 9.29
N VAL A 50 15.41 -13.78 10.38
CA VAL A 50 16.29 -14.56 11.26
C VAL A 50 15.69 -14.58 12.65
N ASN A 51 15.33 -15.78 13.14
CA ASN A 51 14.57 -15.92 14.37
C ASN A 51 13.30 -15.04 14.35
N ASN A 52 13.25 -14.05 15.22
CA ASN A 52 12.12 -13.11 15.33
C ASN A 52 12.39 -11.74 14.68
N LEU A 53 13.60 -11.49 14.20
CA LEU A 53 13.91 -10.25 13.49
C LEU A 53 13.68 -10.41 12.00
N PHE A 54 13.14 -9.40 11.38
CA PHE A 54 12.88 -9.40 9.93
C PHE A 54 13.18 -8.06 9.29
N ILE A 55 13.46 -8.13 8.01
CA ILE A 55 13.50 -6.99 7.10
C ILE A 55 12.71 -7.35 5.84
N THR A 56 11.81 -6.46 5.41
CA THR A 56 11.01 -6.63 4.20
C THR A 56 11.14 -5.40 3.33
N GLY A 57 11.57 -5.57 2.10
CA GLY A 57 11.58 -4.52 1.08
C GLY A 57 10.56 -4.81 -0.01
N SER A 58 9.88 -3.80 -0.53
CA SER A 58 9.04 -3.96 -1.72
C SER A 58 9.10 -2.75 -2.63
N ALA A 59 9.01 -3.02 -3.94
CA ALA A 59 8.86 -2.03 -4.98
C ALA A 59 7.56 -2.30 -5.75
N THR A 60 6.79 -1.25 -6.02
CA THR A 60 5.53 -1.33 -6.76
C THR A 60 5.56 -0.32 -7.89
N TYR A 61 5.19 -0.76 -9.08
CA TYR A 61 4.90 0.10 -10.21
C TYR A 61 3.40 0.07 -10.50
N VAL A 62 2.82 1.23 -10.74
CA VAL A 62 1.41 1.40 -11.07
C VAL A 62 1.31 2.15 -12.38
N TYR A 63 0.90 1.44 -13.42
CA TYR A 63 0.46 2.03 -14.68
C TYR A 63 -0.94 2.61 -14.49
N ARG A 64 -1.17 3.83 -15.01
CA ARG A 64 -2.44 4.54 -14.92
C ARG A 64 -2.97 4.85 -16.33
N SER A 65 -4.24 4.54 -16.59
CA SER A 65 -4.89 4.96 -17.83
C SER A 65 -5.13 6.48 -17.82
N ASN A 66 -5.16 7.09 -19.00
CA ASN A 66 -5.61 8.45 -19.16
C ASN A 66 -7.06 8.61 -18.65
N VAL A 67 -7.42 9.81 -18.29
CA VAL A 67 -8.76 10.16 -17.81
C VAL A 67 -9.37 11.25 -18.70
N LYS A 68 -10.70 11.29 -18.77
CA LYS A 68 -11.42 12.36 -19.43
C LYS A 68 -11.97 13.33 -18.39
N ILE A 69 -11.91 14.61 -18.72
CA ILE A 69 -12.42 15.71 -17.92
C ILE A 69 -13.62 16.35 -18.63
N ASP A 70 -14.42 17.08 -17.89
CA ASP A 70 -15.64 17.74 -18.43
C ASP A 70 -15.32 19.15 -18.95
N ARG A 71 -14.28 19.24 -19.81
CA ARG A 71 -13.91 20.46 -20.52
C ARG A 71 -13.10 20.14 -21.78
N SER A 72 -13.16 21.00 -22.79
CA SER A 72 -12.48 20.78 -24.08
C SER A 72 -11.01 21.19 -24.09
N ALA A 73 -10.53 21.82 -23.03
CA ALA A 73 -9.13 22.24 -22.93
C ALA A 73 -8.72 22.42 -21.47
N TYR A 74 -7.43 22.23 -21.18
CA TYR A 74 -6.83 22.47 -19.88
C TYR A 74 -5.42 23.04 -20.01
N TYR A 75 -4.92 23.65 -18.96
CA TYR A 75 -3.59 24.22 -18.88
C TYR A 75 -2.74 23.47 -17.85
N THR A 76 -1.50 23.14 -18.24
CA THR A 76 -0.46 22.63 -17.34
C THR A 76 0.68 23.65 -17.26
N THR A 77 1.77 23.42 -17.97
CA THR A 77 2.83 24.37 -18.31
C THR A 77 2.56 24.99 -19.70
N GLU A 78 1.64 24.42 -20.45
CA GLU A 78 1.17 24.85 -21.75
C GLU A 78 -0.32 24.54 -21.90
N MET A 79 -0.96 25.11 -22.92
CA MET A 79 -2.38 24.86 -23.20
C MET A 79 -2.55 23.55 -24.00
N HIS A 80 -3.45 22.70 -23.52
CA HIS A 80 -3.85 21.47 -24.17
C HIS A 80 -5.30 21.58 -24.65
N TYR A 81 -5.55 21.44 -25.94
CA TYR A 81 -6.89 21.49 -26.55
C TYR A 81 -7.45 20.06 -26.68
N THR A 82 -7.72 19.44 -25.55
CA THR A 82 -8.27 18.08 -25.44
C THR A 82 -8.97 17.91 -24.10
N ASP A 83 -9.93 16.99 -24.05
CA ASP A 83 -10.57 16.50 -22.82
C ASP A 83 -9.82 15.34 -22.17
N GLU A 84 -8.85 14.77 -22.87
CA GLU A 84 -8.06 13.64 -22.38
C GLU A 84 -6.81 14.12 -21.63
N VAL A 85 -6.68 13.69 -20.37
CA VAL A 85 -5.55 14.00 -19.51
C VAL A 85 -4.67 12.76 -19.34
N LYS A 86 -3.40 12.91 -19.71
CA LYS A 86 -2.40 11.87 -19.47
C LYS A 86 -2.06 11.79 -17.99
N MET A 87 -2.36 10.64 -17.38
CA MET A 87 -2.04 10.39 -15.99
C MET A 87 -0.58 9.96 -15.82
N PRO A 88 0.16 10.53 -14.86
CA PRO A 88 1.51 10.04 -14.56
C PRO A 88 1.42 8.67 -13.86
N ASP A 89 2.25 7.73 -14.29
CA ASP A 89 2.47 6.48 -13.58
C ASP A 89 3.05 6.71 -12.20
N MET A 90 3.05 5.70 -11.35
CA MET A 90 3.53 5.83 -9.97
C MET A 90 4.46 4.67 -9.61
N ALA A 91 5.56 5.02 -8.94
CA ALA A 91 6.43 4.07 -8.26
C ALA A 91 6.32 4.24 -6.74
N THR A 92 6.30 3.13 -6.01
CA THR A 92 6.37 3.15 -4.55
C THR A 92 7.42 2.19 -4.04
N PHE A 93 8.15 2.61 -3.00
CA PHE A 93 9.08 1.78 -2.26
C PHE A 93 8.62 1.70 -0.82
N ASN A 94 8.66 0.49 -0.25
CA ASN A 94 8.34 0.27 1.15
C ASN A 94 9.46 -0.58 1.77
N LEU A 95 9.97 -0.12 2.90
CA LEU A 95 10.93 -0.84 3.72
C LEU A 95 10.33 -1.02 5.12
N ARG A 96 10.40 -2.23 5.63
CA ARG A 96 9.94 -2.59 6.98
C ARG A 96 11.03 -3.37 7.66
N PHE A 97 11.26 -3.11 8.93
CA PHE A 97 12.13 -3.91 9.77
C PHE A 97 11.58 -3.94 11.19
N GLY A 98 11.78 -5.05 11.87
CA GLY A 98 11.24 -5.18 13.20
C GLY A 98 11.30 -6.59 13.77
N TYR A 99 10.43 -6.80 14.73
CA TYR A 99 10.30 -8.03 15.47
C TYR A 99 8.96 -8.72 15.08
N ARG A 100 9.01 -10.02 14.79
CA ARG A 100 7.84 -10.83 14.42
C ARG A 100 7.84 -12.13 15.19
N SER A 101 6.89 -12.28 16.11
CA SER A 101 6.61 -13.51 16.84
C SER A 101 5.13 -13.89 16.73
N TYR A 102 4.74 -14.99 17.35
CA TYR A 102 3.34 -15.43 17.36
C TYR A 102 2.40 -14.40 18.04
N HIS A 103 2.85 -13.77 19.12
CA HIS A 103 2.04 -12.85 19.91
C HIS A 103 2.24 -11.37 19.56
N LEU A 104 3.40 -11.01 19.02
CA LEU A 104 3.77 -9.63 18.79
C LEU A 104 4.44 -9.47 17.43
N ILE A 105 3.94 -8.53 16.64
CA ILE A 105 4.64 -7.95 15.50
C ILE A 105 4.82 -6.47 15.81
N ALA A 106 6.04 -5.99 15.84
CA ALA A 106 6.37 -4.58 15.97
C ALA A 106 7.35 -4.21 14.87
N GLU A 107 7.01 -3.23 14.06
CA GLU A 107 7.80 -2.85 12.90
C GLU A 107 7.92 -1.34 12.74
N ALA A 108 9.09 -0.89 12.32
CA ALA A 108 9.28 0.42 11.74
C ALA A 108 9.04 0.32 10.23
N VAL A 109 8.41 1.34 9.69
CA VAL A 109 7.97 1.38 8.28
C VAL A 109 8.48 2.67 7.65
N PHE A 110 9.07 2.53 6.48
CA PHE A 110 9.48 3.64 5.63
C PHE A 110 8.85 3.48 4.27
N ASN A 111 8.14 4.50 3.79
CA ASN A 111 7.53 4.50 2.47
C ASN A 111 8.01 5.69 1.67
N ASN A 112 8.21 5.47 0.38
CA ASN A 112 8.37 6.52 -0.61
C ASN A 112 7.40 6.27 -1.75
N MET A 113 6.63 7.30 -2.10
CA MET A 113 5.73 7.32 -3.25
C MET A 113 6.18 8.43 -4.19
N THR A 114 6.28 8.14 -5.47
CA THR A 114 6.68 9.09 -6.50
C THR A 114 5.87 8.88 -7.76
N THR A 115 5.24 9.94 -8.27
CA THR A 115 4.67 9.94 -9.61
C THR A 115 5.77 10.13 -10.65
N LEU A 116 5.71 9.34 -11.73
CA LEU A 116 6.71 9.34 -12.80
C LEU A 116 6.31 10.32 -13.91
N GLY A 117 6.20 11.59 -13.56
CA GLY A 117 5.77 12.66 -14.45
C GLY A 117 4.79 13.62 -13.76
N GLY A 118 4.02 14.34 -14.57
CA GLY A 118 3.10 15.36 -14.11
C GLY A 118 3.75 16.71 -13.91
N PHE A 119 2.96 17.71 -13.57
CA PHE A 119 3.38 19.09 -13.33
C PHE A 119 3.06 19.52 -11.89
N ASP A 120 3.73 20.57 -11.43
CA ASP A 120 3.53 21.05 -10.06
C ASP A 120 2.22 21.81 -9.91
N ILE A 121 1.62 21.72 -8.73
CA ILE A 121 0.53 22.61 -8.33
C ILE A 121 1.11 24.02 -8.21
N THR A 122 0.55 24.96 -8.96
CA THR A 122 0.94 26.36 -8.92
C THR A 122 -0.05 27.16 -8.08
N ARG A 123 0.36 28.36 -7.63
CA ARG A 123 -0.44 29.22 -6.75
C ARG A 123 -1.85 29.53 -7.26
N ASN A 124 -2.01 29.58 -8.59
CA ASN A 124 -3.27 29.95 -9.24
C ASN A 124 -4.01 28.75 -9.85
N ASN A 125 -3.52 27.54 -9.65
CA ASN A 125 -4.14 26.34 -10.18
C ASN A 125 -4.68 25.47 -9.06
N MET A 126 -5.90 24.99 -9.23
CA MET A 126 -6.47 23.95 -8.38
C MET A 126 -5.72 22.63 -8.57
N PRO A 127 -5.72 21.73 -7.56
CA PRO A 127 -5.23 20.37 -7.74
C PRO A 127 -5.87 19.73 -8.98
N PHE A 128 -5.04 19.07 -9.80
CA PHE A 128 -5.43 18.51 -11.08
C PHE A 128 -5.00 17.04 -11.18
N PRO A 129 -5.73 16.15 -11.89
CA PRO A 129 -5.45 14.72 -11.91
C PRO A 129 -4.02 14.34 -12.28
N SER A 130 -3.36 15.09 -13.16
CA SER A 130 -1.98 14.83 -13.60
C SER A 130 -0.90 15.60 -12.80
N ASN A 131 -1.22 16.13 -11.63
CA ASN A 131 -0.19 16.75 -10.82
C ASN A 131 0.90 15.75 -10.38
N ARG A 132 2.14 16.24 -10.34
CA ARG A 132 3.25 15.50 -9.74
C ARG A 132 3.07 15.44 -8.23
N MET A 133 3.15 14.24 -7.67
CA MET A 133 3.04 14.02 -6.23
C MET A 133 4.13 13.09 -5.75
N ASN A 134 4.91 13.53 -4.76
CA ASN A 134 5.91 12.70 -4.11
C ASN A 134 5.71 12.81 -2.60
N ALA A 135 5.86 11.70 -1.90
CA ALA A 135 5.80 11.67 -0.45
C ALA A 135 6.77 10.62 0.11
N THR A 136 7.46 11.01 1.16
CA THR A 136 8.27 10.11 1.98
C THR A 136 7.69 10.10 3.38
N THR A 137 7.32 8.93 3.87
CA THR A 137 6.74 8.75 5.20
C THR A 137 7.54 7.77 6.01
N ALA A 138 7.58 7.97 7.32
CA ALA A 138 8.08 6.99 8.28
C ALA A 138 7.08 6.80 9.40
N GLY A 139 7.06 5.59 9.95
CA GLY A 139 6.11 5.26 11.00
C GLY A 139 6.43 3.96 11.71
N VAL A 140 5.53 3.58 12.59
CA VAL A 140 5.59 2.33 13.35
C VAL A 140 4.24 1.64 13.31
N ASN A 141 4.25 0.31 13.25
CA ASN A 141 3.05 -0.51 13.37
C ASN A 141 3.28 -1.59 14.42
N VAL A 142 2.25 -1.87 15.19
CA VAL A 142 2.25 -2.92 16.20
C VAL A 142 0.99 -3.75 16.06
N LYS A 143 1.15 -5.07 16.04
CA LYS A 143 0.06 -6.04 16.15
C LYS A 143 0.33 -6.92 17.36
N TYR A 144 -0.61 -6.93 18.30
CA TYR A 144 -0.54 -7.75 19.50
C TYR A 144 -1.70 -8.74 19.55
N THR A 145 -1.38 -10.04 19.72
CA THR A 145 -2.33 -11.12 19.87
C THR A 145 -2.22 -11.70 21.28
N PRO A 146 -3.17 -11.39 22.19
CA PRO A 146 -3.11 -11.88 23.58
C PRO A 146 -3.14 -13.40 23.65
N ALA A 147 -2.37 -14.00 24.56
CA ALA A 147 -2.31 -15.45 24.73
C ALA A 147 -3.66 -16.04 25.16
N PHE A 148 -4.45 -15.30 25.94
CA PHE A 148 -5.78 -15.71 26.39
C PHE A 148 -6.85 -15.61 25.29
N ALA A 149 -6.59 -14.85 24.21
CA ALA A 149 -7.50 -14.67 23.09
C ALA A 149 -6.76 -14.79 21.73
N PRO A 150 -6.31 -16.00 21.35
CA PRO A 150 -5.45 -16.20 20.17
C PRO A 150 -6.12 -15.89 18.82
N ARG A 151 -7.42 -15.66 18.81
CA ARG A 151 -8.18 -15.26 17.62
C ARG A 151 -8.38 -13.75 17.51
N LEU A 152 -8.11 -13.00 18.57
CA LEU A 152 -8.22 -11.56 18.62
C LEU A 152 -6.83 -10.94 18.52
N SER A 153 -6.66 -9.96 17.64
CA SER A 153 -5.46 -9.14 17.61
C SER A 153 -5.84 -7.67 17.67
N ILE A 154 -5.06 -6.91 18.41
CA ILE A 154 -5.09 -5.45 18.45
C ILE A 154 -4.00 -4.96 17.52
N VAL A 155 -4.34 -4.07 16.61
CA VAL A 155 -3.41 -3.47 15.66
C VAL A 155 -3.45 -1.97 15.86
N GLY A 156 -2.30 -1.33 15.90
CA GLY A 156 -2.17 0.11 15.97
C GLY A 156 -0.91 0.58 15.28
N GLY A 157 -0.93 1.80 14.81
CA GLY A 157 0.20 2.39 14.15
C GLY A 157 0.13 3.90 14.06
N GLY A 158 1.22 4.46 13.56
CA GLY A 158 1.27 5.87 13.23
C GLY A 158 2.31 6.12 12.16
N ASN A 159 2.00 7.01 11.23
CA ASN A 159 2.86 7.41 10.13
C ASN A 159 2.93 8.92 10.03
N TYR A 160 4.13 9.45 9.79
CA TYR A 160 4.39 10.87 9.62
C TYR A 160 5.02 11.15 8.26
N VAL A 161 4.56 12.21 7.60
CA VAL A 161 5.12 12.67 6.33
C VAL A 161 6.40 13.44 6.60
N LEU A 162 7.55 12.85 6.27
CA LEU A 162 8.88 13.46 6.45
C LEU A 162 9.19 14.50 5.38
N ALA A 163 8.81 14.22 4.13
CA ALA A 163 9.02 15.08 2.98
C ALA A 163 7.95 14.83 1.94
N GLY A 164 7.59 15.87 1.21
CA GLY A 164 6.59 15.78 0.15
C GLY A 164 6.75 16.88 -0.88
N ARG A 165 6.29 16.62 -2.09
CA ARG A 165 6.12 17.59 -3.17
C ARG A 165 4.68 17.55 -3.63
N ASN A 166 3.98 18.66 -3.56
CA ASN A 166 2.53 18.74 -3.78
C ASN A 166 1.73 17.77 -2.87
N PHE A 167 2.26 17.50 -1.69
CA PHE A 167 1.71 16.56 -0.71
C PHE A 167 1.70 17.23 0.67
N GLY A 168 0.57 17.13 1.36
CA GLY A 168 0.40 17.75 2.68
C GLY A 168 1.23 17.04 3.76
N GLN A 169 1.82 17.79 4.67
CA GLN A 169 2.42 17.25 5.87
C GLN A 169 1.31 16.79 6.83
N ALA A 170 1.34 15.53 7.24
CA ALA A 170 0.32 14.94 8.10
C ALA A 170 0.93 13.90 9.04
N LEU A 171 0.33 13.77 10.21
CA LEU A 171 0.48 12.64 11.11
C LEU A 171 -0.80 11.81 11.02
N THR A 172 -0.67 10.54 10.68
CA THR A 172 -1.78 9.58 10.69
C THR A 172 -1.59 8.62 11.86
N ILE A 173 -2.63 8.40 12.65
CA ILE A 173 -2.67 7.40 13.71
C ILE A 173 -3.85 6.49 13.40
N ASP A 174 -3.62 5.18 13.47
CA ASP A 174 -4.64 4.17 13.21
C ASP A 174 -4.69 3.13 14.34
N GLY A 175 -5.89 2.55 14.51
CA GLY A 175 -6.12 1.46 15.43
C GLY A 175 -7.25 0.57 14.93
N SER A 176 -7.08 -0.74 15.06
CA SER A 176 -8.09 -1.71 14.64
C SER A 176 -8.07 -2.98 15.49
N LEU A 177 -9.20 -3.70 15.46
CA LEU A 177 -9.33 -5.03 16.02
C LEU A 177 -9.46 -6.03 14.86
N PHE A 178 -8.65 -7.06 14.90
CA PHE A 178 -8.68 -8.14 13.94
C PHE A 178 -9.11 -9.44 14.62
N TYR A 179 -10.20 -10.04 14.15
CA TYR A 179 -10.72 -11.28 14.71
C TYR A 179 -10.85 -12.38 13.64
N VAL A 180 -10.32 -13.57 13.94
CA VAL A 180 -10.37 -14.73 13.05
C VAL A 180 -11.60 -15.58 13.36
N LEU A 181 -12.56 -15.60 12.44
CA LEU A 181 -13.72 -16.49 12.48
C LEU A 181 -13.37 -17.82 11.82
N ASN A 182 -13.53 -18.93 12.56
CA ASN A 182 -13.45 -20.28 11.99
C ASN A 182 -14.87 -20.73 11.57
N LEU A 183 -15.19 -20.60 10.29
CA LEU A 183 -16.46 -21.04 9.71
C LEU A 183 -16.42 -22.49 9.20
N GLY A 184 -15.33 -23.21 9.37
CA GLY A 184 -15.13 -24.55 8.87
C GLY A 184 -15.18 -25.63 9.95
N GLY A 185 -15.83 -26.75 9.63
CA GLY A 185 -16.12 -27.85 10.50
C GLY A 185 -14.92 -28.54 11.15
N LYS A 186 -15.24 -29.39 12.11
CA LYS A 186 -14.34 -30.21 12.93
C LYS A 186 -13.19 -30.79 12.10
N GLN A 187 -11.95 -30.42 12.42
CA GLN A 187 -10.78 -31.21 12.01
C GLN A 187 -10.99 -32.64 12.49
N LYS A 188 -11.02 -33.59 11.56
CA LYS A 188 -10.88 -34.99 11.90
C LYS A 188 -9.56 -35.12 12.67
N LYS A 189 -9.64 -35.51 13.94
CA LYS A 189 -8.48 -36.07 14.66
C LYS A 189 -8.06 -37.30 13.88
N ASP A 190 -6.93 -37.25 13.23
CA ASP A 190 -6.24 -38.45 12.77
C ASP A 190 -5.81 -39.24 14.01
N THR A 191 -6.64 -40.21 14.34
CA THR A 191 -6.32 -41.25 15.35
C THR A 191 -5.37 -42.22 14.65
N ASN A 192 -4.08 -41.92 14.67
CA ASN A 192 -3.06 -42.92 14.39
C ASN A 192 -3.09 -43.95 15.50
N ASN A 193 -3.84 -45.02 15.26
CA ASN A 193 -3.71 -46.25 15.98
C ASN A 193 -2.33 -46.86 15.70
N ASN A 194 -1.42 -46.70 16.63
CA ASN A 194 -0.32 -47.63 16.79
C ASN A 194 -0.92 -49.05 17.04
N GLN A 195 -0.83 -49.89 16.05
CA GLN A 195 -0.86 -51.33 16.29
C GLN A 195 0.52 -51.92 16.02
N THR A 196 1.18 -52.15 17.12
CA THR A 196 2.25 -53.14 17.33
C THR A 196 1.89 -54.50 16.72
N LYS A 197 2.77 -55.05 15.94
CA LYS A 197 3.25 -56.42 16.05
C LYS A 197 4.63 -56.55 15.42
#